data_06d83fce404052c75a9617ef8e83d806
#
_entry.id   06d83fce404052c75a9617ef8e83d806
#
_cell.length_a   1.000
_cell.length_b   1.000
_cell.length_c   1.000
_cell.angle_alpha   90.00
_cell.angle_beta   90.00
_cell.angle_gamma   90.00
#
_symmetry.space_group_name_H-M   'P 1'
#
loop_
_entity.id
_entity.type
_entity.pdbx_description
1 polymer ?
#
loop_
_entity_poly.entity_id
_entity_poly.type
_entity_poly.pdbx_seq_one_letter_code
_entity_poly.pdbx_strand_id
1 'polypeptide(L)'
;MLILNVRVPGEPARRIRLDRPVLTLGRSSTNDVPLADRTLSRVHARLEVSDSDVRLVDLGSRNGTSLNGGRIGDPAVLASGDRIQLGETLIDVLEESTTRVVIEGLDETSKKTTFLQSSKDLLRPHRQTWDAKLGAEELARLNASLRMLNEISVELLGDIPLQKLLELILEKTFTFLQPDRGLLMLADESGELKAEKVKYAPGVDPSDIRLSKTLIASVVDKKNGILLIDAATDAGLGAAESIRIQGITSCMAAPLFVEDKVIGLIYLEVRLGRKSFSEEDLRLLTSLANTSAIKIQNLRLQEGAAAQQRIEREMALAWDIQRRMLPEAEPVLPHTEILGRTIPSRTVSGDYYDFYERADKTLDLVVADVCGKGMGASLLAASVQSAFQVWAGENFPPDKLCSRLNDLVYRRTSPEKFVTFILALYEPESGAVVWTNAGHNPGILVRADGAVEMLGAHGPPLGLFPGKTYGSGTFTMGPGDLLALYTDGVTEAANAEDEEFGTDRLVAALKDLRPKPLPDLERELAATLLAFTGGTPFGDDRTLVLLRRG
;
A
#
# COMPACT_ATOMS: atom_id res chain seq x y z
N MET A 1 -1.27 -6.87 -26.97
CA MET A 1 -0.45 -7.49 -25.92
C MET A 1 -0.81 -8.97 -25.87
N LEU A 2 0.18 -9.86 -25.77
CA LEU A 2 -0.13 -11.29 -25.68
C LEU A 2 -0.54 -11.67 -24.26
N ILE A 3 -1.49 -12.60 -24.13
CA ILE A 3 -1.92 -13.23 -22.88
C ILE A 3 -1.84 -14.74 -23.03
N LEU A 4 -1.62 -15.43 -21.93
CA LEU A 4 -1.58 -16.88 -21.89
C LEU A 4 -2.88 -17.42 -21.29
N ASN A 5 -3.51 -18.37 -21.98
CA ASN A 5 -4.61 -19.15 -21.42
C ASN A 5 -4.06 -20.53 -21.02
N VAL A 6 -3.80 -20.70 -19.73
CA VAL A 6 -3.12 -21.85 -19.16
C VAL A 6 -4.14 -22.90 -18.70
N ARG A 7 -3.98 -24.13 -19.18
CA ARG A 7 -4.77 -25.31 -18.79
C ARG A 7 -3.87 -26.37 -18.17
N VAL A 8 -3.93 -26.51 -16.88
CA VAL A 8 -3.27 -27.56 -16.12
C VAL A 8 -4.26 -28.72 -15.94
N PRO A 9 -3.87 -29.98 -16.11
CA PRO A 9 -4.76 -31.13 -15.90
C PRO A 9 -5.36 -31.11 -14.47
N GLY A 10 -6.68 -31.16 -14.39
CA GLY A 10 -7.40 -31.15 -13.10
C GLY A 10 -7.66 -29.77 -12.50
N GLU A 11 -7.21 -28.68 -13.15
CA GLU A 11 -7.48 -27.32 -12.71
C GLU A 11 -8.34 -26.55 -13.72
N PRO A 12 -9.12 -25.54 -13.29
CA PRO A 12 -9.81 -24.64 -14.20
C PRO A 12 -8.80 -23.81 -15.01
N ALA A 13 -9.11 -23.55 -16.28
CA ALA A 13 -8.26 -22.73 -17.13
C ALA A 13 -8.11 -21.31 -16.54
N ARG A 14 -6.88 -20.79 -16.53
CA ARG A 14 -6.56 -19.45 -16.02
C ARG A 14 -5.85 -18.59 -17.06
N ARG A 15 -6.15 -17.31 -17.09
CA ARG A 15 -5.49 -16.33 -17.96
C ARG A 15 -4.38 -15.61 -17.21
N ILE A 16 -3.23 -15.45 -17.85
CA ILE A 16 -2.04 -14.80 -17.29
C ILE A 16 -1.62 -13.69 -18.25
N ARG A 17 -1.50 -12.48 -17.74
CA ARG A 17 -0.95 -11.34 -18.46
C ARG A 17 0.57 -11.36 -18.42
N LEU A 18 1.19 -10.93 -19.52
CA LEU A 18 2.64 -10.81 -19.64
C LEU A 18 3.06 -9.38 -19.24
N ASP A 19 2.99 -9.05 -17.96
CA ASP A 19 3.20 -7.73 -17.37
C ASP A 19 4.61 -7.50 -16.81
N ARG A 20 5.49 -8.52 -16.96
CA ARG A 20 6.87 -8.47 -16.49
C ARG A 20 7.84 -8.80 -17.61
N PRO A 21 9.06 -8.21 -17.61
CA PRO A 21 10.05 -8.47 -18.66
C PRO A 21 10.52 -9.93 -18.71
N VAL A 22 10.44 -10.65 -17.61
CA VAL A 22 10.74 -12.09 -17.54
C VAL A 22 9.71 -12.76 -16.64
N LEU A 23 9.15 -13.89 -17.10
CA LEU A 23 8.25 -14.75 -16.33
C LEU A 23 8.74 -16.19 -16.37
N THR A 24 8.90 -16.83 -15.24
CA THR A 24 9.29 -18.23 -15.10
C THR A 24 8.09 -19.14 -14.96
N LEU A 25 8.11 -20.30 -15.64
CA LEU A 25 7.08 -21.33 -15.60
C LEU A 25 7.67 -22.64 -15.12
N GLY A 26 6.95 -23.35 -14.25
CA GLY A 26 7.40 -24.66 -13.78
C GLY A 26 6.62 -25.13 -12.54
N ARG A 27 6.98 -26.31 -12.04
CA ARG A 27 6.25 -26.96 -10.94
C ARG A 27 6.48 -26.33 -9.56
N SER A 28 7.61 -25.63 -9.37
CA SER A 28 7.89 -25.00 -8.06
C SER A 28 6.97 -23.81 -7.81
N SER A 29 6.52 -23.63 -6.58
CA SER A 29 5.79 -22.44 -6.13
C SER A 29 6.61 -21.15 -6.18
N THR A 30 7.93 -21.27 -6.40
CA THR A 30 8.85 -20.12 -6.54
C THR A 30 8.85 -19.51 -7.94
N ASN A 31 8.18 -20.12 -8.93
CA ASN A 31 8.04 -19.54 -10.26
C ASN A 31 6.99 -18.43 -10.26
N ASP A 32 7.12 -17.49 -11.20
CA ASP A 32 6.10 -16.45 -11.44
C ASP A 32 4.76 -17.08 -11.85
N VAL A 33 4.84 -18.20 -12.60
CA VAL A 33 3.68 -19.00 -13.01
C VAL A 33 3.88 -20.44 -12.51
N PRO A 34 3.47 -20.76 -11.29
CA PRO A 34 3.50 -22.11 -10.78
C PRO A 34 2.42 -22.96 -11.46
N LEU A 35 2.80 -24.15 -11.94
CA LEU A 35 1.96 -25.11 -12.66
C LEU A 35 1.95 -26.44 -11.90
N ALA A 36 0.80 -26.88 -11.40
CA ALA A 36 0.66 -28.09 -10.59
C ALA A 36 0.70 -29.38 -11.44
N ASP A 37 1.66 -29.47 -12.33
CA ASP A 37 1.89 -30.60 -13.23
C ASP A 37 3.16 -31.37 -12.83
N ARG A 38 3.04 -32.62 -12.45
CA ARG A 38 4.15 -33.48 -12.00
C ARG A 38 5.16 -33.81 -13.09
N THR A 39 4.79 -33.66 -14.34
CA THR A 39 5.66 -33.90 -15.50
C THR A 39 6.59 -32.72 -15.77
N LEU A 40 6.39 -31.56 -15.11
CA LEU A 40 7.23 -30.40 -15.26
C LEU A 40 8.48 -30.43 -14.38
N SER A 41 9.55 -29.82 -14.88
CA SER A 41 10.72 -29.45 -14.08
C SER A 41 10.37 -28.38 -13.04
N ARG A 42 11.17 -28.25 -11.95
CA ARG A 42 10.96 -27.23 -10.91
C ARG A 42 10.87 -25.84 -11.52
N VAL A 43 11.84 -25.49 -12.35
CA VAL A 43 11.79 -24.38 -13.31
C VAL A 43 11.89 -25.01 -14.68
N HIS A 44 10.91 -24.84 -15.55
CA HIS A 44 10.80 -25.57 -16.82
C HIS A 44 11.13 -24.69 -18.01
N ALA A 45 10.50 -23.55 -18.10
CA ALA A 45 10.67 -22.58 -19.17
C ALA A 45 10.60 -21.15 -18.62
N ARG A 46 11.02 -20.19 -19.41
CA ARG A 46 10.81 -18.77 -19.15
C ARG A 46 10.29 -18.06 -20.39
N LEU A 47 9.54 -17.00 -20.17
CA LEU A 47 9.12 -16.04 -21.18
C LEU A 47 9.94 -14.77 -20.99
N GLU A 48 10.50 -14.28 -22.08
CA GLU A 48 11.19 -12.99 -22.16
C GLU A 48 10.30 -12.04 -22.95
N VAL A 49 9.82 -10.99 -22.29
CA VAL A 49 8.86 -10.02 -22.85
C VAL A 49 9.60 -8.73 -23.16
N SER A 50 9.59 -8.32 -24.42
CA SER A 50 10.09 -7.03 -24.87
C SER A 50 8.98 -6.21 -25.51
N ASP A 51 9.26 -4.95 -25.83
CA ASP A 51 8.28 -4.07 -26.49
C ASP A 51 7.88 -4.58 -27.89
N SER A 52 8.73 -5.40 -28.53
CA SER A 52 8.52 -5.87 -29.90
C SER A 52 8.13 -7.34 -30.00
N ASP A 53 8.55 -8.19 -29.08
CA ASP A 53 8.32 -9.64 -29.14
C ASP A 53 8.25 -10.30 -27.75
N VAL A 54 7.68 -11.48 -27.73
CA VAL A 54 7.70 -12.39 -26.56
C VAL A 54 8.41 -13.66 -26.98
N ARG A 55 9.42 -14.07 -26.23
CA ARG A 55 10.23 -15.26 -26.52
C ARG A 55 10.04 -16.32 -25.46
N LEU A 56 9.80 -17.55 -25.90
CA LEU A 56 9.75 -18.74 -25.07
C LEU A 56 11.11 -19.42 -25.07
N VAL A 57 11.66 -19.67 -23.90
CA VAL A 57 12.97 -20.31 -23.71
C VAL A 57 12.80 -21.54 -22.82
N ASP A 58 13.21 -22.72 -23.30
CA ASP A 58 13.32 -23.92 -22.47
C ASP A 58 14.57 -23.83 -21.59
N LEU A 59 14.44 -24.10 -20.29
CA LEU A 59 15.55 -24.00 -19.34
C LEU A 59 16.21 -25.36 -19.05
N GLY A 60 16.36 -26.20 -20.08
CA GLY A 60 16.92 -27.54 -19.96
C GLY A 60 15.93 -28.50 -19.25
N SER A 61 14.67 -28.38 -19.57
CA SER A 61 13.62 -29.15 -18.93
C SER A 61 13.72 -30.65 -19.25
N ARG A 62 13.30 -31.51 -18.31
CA ARG A 62 13.40 -32.97 -18.46
C ARG A 62 12.58 -33.50 -19.64
N ASN A 63 11.38 -32.99 -19.82
CA ASN A 63 10.44 -33.45 -20.86
C ASN A 63 10.43 -32.55 -22.10
N GLY A 64 11.12 -31.41 -22.05
CA GLY A 64 11.17 -30.42 -23.12
C GLY A 64 9.93 -29.56 -23.23
N THR A 65 10.07 -28.48 -23.96
CA THR A 65 9.01 -27.52 -24.29
C THR A 65 8.66 -27.66 -25.75
N SER A 66 7.38 -27.71 -26.11
CA SER A 66 6.91 -27.75 -27.49
C SER A 66 6.11 -26.52 -27.85
N LEU A 67 6.29 -26.01 -29.07
CA LEU A 67 5.50 -24.93 -29.65
C LEU A 67 4.83 -25.46 -30.92
N ASN A 68 3.50 -25.38 -30.97
CA ASN A 68 2.69 -25.89 -32.09
C ASN A 68 2.98 -27.35 -32.48
N GLY A 69 3.28 -28.20 -31.48
CA GLY A 69 3.60 -29.61 -31.64
C GLY A 69 5.08 -29.89 -31.98
N GLY A 70 5.89 -28.90 -32.27
CA GLY A 70 7.35 -29.01 -32.49
C GLY A 70 8.13 -28.75 -31.21
N ARG A 71 9.12 -29.60 -30.88
CA ARG A 71 10.00 -29.35 -29.72
C ARG A 71 10.95 -28.18 -30.02
N ILE A 72 11.05 -27.22 -29.11
CA ILE A 72 11.98 -26.09 -29.25
C ILE A 72 13.35 -26.45 -28.66
N GLY A 73 14.43 -26.07 -29.37
CA GLY A 73 15.82 -26.16 -28.89
C GLY A 73 16.42 -24.77 -28.60
N ASP A 74 15.98 -23.78 -29.37
CA ASP A 74 16.39 -22.38 -29.26
C ASP A 74 15.21 -21.51 -28.82
N PRO A 75 15.46 -20.27 -28.34
CA PRO A 75 14.39 -19.33 -28.01
C PRO A 75 13.43 -19.11 -29.17
N ALA A 76 12.15 -19.36 -28.97
CA ALA A 76 11.11 -19.24 -30.00
C ALA A 76 10.27 -17.98 -29.77
N VAL A 77 10.03 -17.18 -30.82
CA VAL A 77 9.13 -16.02 -30.76
C VAL A 77 7.70 -16.50 -30.81
N LEU A 78 6.88 -15.98 -29.90
CA LEU A 78 5.46 -16.32 -29.79
C LEU A 78 4.58 -15.34 -30.58
N ALA A 79 3.58 -15.89 -31.25
CA ALA A 79 2.52 -15.14 -31.91
C ALA A 79 1.14 -15.52 -31.35
N SER A 80 0.15 -14.65 -31.58
CA SER A 80 -1.25 -14.97 -31.26
C SER A 80 -1.72 -16.19 -32.07
N GLY A 81 -2.36 -17.13 -31.39
CA GLY A 81 -2.77 -18.42 -31.97
C GLY A 81 -1.80 -19.57 -31.70
N ASP A 82 -0.60 -19.28 -31.21
CA ASP A 82 0.37 -20.32 -30.85
C ASP A 82 -0.11 -21.16 -29.65
N ARG A 83 0.31 -22.43 -29.67
CA ARG A 83 0.07 -23.36 -28.57
C ARG A 83 1.37 -23.89 -28.03
N ILE A 84 1.61 -23.61 -26.75
CA ILE A 84 2.77 -24.12 -26.00
C ILE A 84 2.32 -25.36 -25.23
N GLN A 85 3.15 -26.40 -25.24
CA GLN A 85 2.96 -27.57 -24.41
C GLN A 85 4.19 -27.78 -23.51
N LEU A 86 3.91 -27.82 -22.20
CA LEU A 86 4.87 -28.11 -21.13
C LEU A 86 4.38 -29.36 -20.41
N GLY A 87 5.01 -30.50 -20.61
CA GLY A 87 4.51 -31.77 -20.07
C GLY A 87 3.06 -32.04 -20.50
N GLU A 88 2.15 -32.16 -19.52
CA GLU A 88 0.69 -32.31 -19.75
C GLU A 88 -0.04 -30.96 -19.79
N THR A 89 0.60 -29.88 -19.40
CA THR A 89 0.03 -28.53 -19.38
C THR A 89 0.01 -27.92 -20.78
N LEU A 90 -1.16 -27.42 -21.20
CA LEU A 90 -1.35 -26.70 -22.47
C LEU A 90 -1.55 -25.21 -22.22
N ILE A 91 -0.88 -24.39 -23.00
CA ILE A 91 -0.95 -22.94 -22.93
C ILE A 91 -1.26 -22.41 -24.34
N ASP A 92 -2.44 -21.81 -24.52
CA ASP A 92 -2.77 -21.11 -25.76
C ASP A 92 -2.33 -19.64 -25.63
N VAL A 93 -1.58 -19.17 -26.62
CA VAL A 93 -1.17 -17.76 -26.72
C VAL A 93 -2.27 -16.99 -27.44
N LEU A 94 -2.85 -16.02 -26.77
CA LEU A 94 -3.94 -15.21 -27.29
C LEU A 94 -3.47 -13.76 -27.42
N GLU A 95 -4.03 -13.04 -28.36
CA GLU A 95 -3.91 -11.58 -28.36
C GLU A 95 -4.95 -11.02 -27.41
N GLU A 96 -4.51 -10.24 -26.43
CA GLU A 96 -5.44 -9.42 -25.66
C GLU A 96 -6.01 -8.41 -26.66
N SER A 97 -7.25 -8.63 -27.10
CA SER A 97 -8.00 -7.61 -27.81
C SER A 97 -8.22 -6.47 -26.82
N THR A 98 -7.26 -5.60 -26.68
CA THR A 98 -7.42 -4.35 -25.97
C THR A 98 -8.38 -3.52 -26.80
N THR A 99 -9.66 -3.62 -26.50
CA THR A 99 -10.60 -2.63 -26.94
C THR A 99 -10.10 -1.30 -26.43
N ARG A 100 -9.55 -0.47 -27.29
CA ARG A 100 -9.17 0.89 -26.91
C ARG A 100 -10.45 1.68 -26.69
N VAL A 101 -10.61 2.16 -25.48
CA VAL A 101 -11.60 3.21 -25.20
C VAL A 101 -10.90 4.53 -25.50
N VAL A 102 -11.35 5.19 -26.56
CA VAL A 102 -10.81 6.48 -27.00
C VAL A 102 -11.76 7.57 -26.56
N ILE A 103 -11.26 8.49 -25.74
CA ILE A 103 -12.02 9.67 -25.31
C ILE A 103 -11.63 10.83 -26.22
N GLU A 104 -12.53 11.23 -27.12
CA GLU A 104 -12.29 12.29 -28.09
C GLU A 104 -12.86 13.64 -27.62
N GLY A 105 -12.07 14.72 -27.78
CA GLY A 105 -12.53 16.07 -27.53
C GLY A 105 -13.31 16.62 -28.73
N LEU A 106 -14.49 17.20 -28.51
CA LEU A 106 -15.29 17.85 -29.55
C LEU A 106 -15.84 19.18 -29.07
N ASP A 107 -15.92 20.13 -30.03
CA ASP A 107 -16.41 21.49 -29.84
C ASP A 107 -17.91 21.56 -29.53
N GLU A 108 -18.27 22.60 -28.76
CA GLU A 108 -19.63 22.96 -28.42
C GLU A 108 -20.37 23.44 -29.67
N THR A 109 -21.42 22.75 -30.07
CA THR A 109 -22.67 23.33 -30.54
C THR A 109 -23.57 22.25 -31.17
N SER A 110 -24.61 21.83 -30.47
CA SER A 110 -25.89 21.61 -31.10
C SER A 110 -27.00 21.12 -30.16
N LYS A 111 -28.13 21.72 -30.31
CA LYS A 111 -29.38 21.38 -29.60
C LYS A 111 -30.23 20.53 -30.50
N LYS A 112 -30.49 19.27 -30.17
CA LYS A 112 -31.76 18.56 -30.33
C LYS A 112 -31.62 17.05 -30.06
N THR A 113 -32.61 16.46 -29.39
CA THR A 113 -32.84 15.03 -29.09
C THR A 113 -31.89 14.37 -28.11
N THR A 114 -31.35 15.11 -27.11
CA THR A 114 -30.68 14.50 -25.97
C THR A 114 -31.63 14.56 -24.79
N PHE A 115 -32.07 13.39 -24.29
CA PHE A 115 -32.72 13.32 -23.00
C PHE A 115 -31.62 13.39 -21.94
N LEU A 116 -31.51 14.56 -21.29
CA LEU A 116 -30.66 14.78 -20.13
C LEU A 116 -31.58 14.88 -18.92
N GLN A 117 -31.56 13.88 -18.06
CA GLN A 117 -32.35 13.92 -16.84
C GLN A 117 -31.43 13.62 -15.65
N SER A 118 -31.55 14.42 -14.59
CA SER A 118 -30.82 14.18 -13.36
C SER A 118 -31.06 12.76 -12.87
N SER A 119 -30.00 12.03 -12.56
CA SER A 119 -30.12 10.65 -12.04
C SER A 119 -30.93 10.60 -10.73
N LYS A 120 -30.91 11.67 -9.94
CA LYS A 120 -31.76 11.80 -8.73
C LYS A 120 -33.26 11.90 -9.09
N ASP A 121 -33.58 12.56 -10.18
CA ASP A 121 -34.99 12.70 -10.63
C ASP A 121 -35.48 11.43 -11.31
N LEU A 122 -34.60 10.71 -12.04
CA LEU A 122 -34.91 9.39 -12.61
C LEU A 122 -35.23 8.34 -11.52
N LEU A 123 -34.63 8.47 -10.34
CA LEU A 123 -34.85 7.56 -9.21
C LEU A 123 -36.04 7.98 -8.32
N ARG A 124 -36.61 9.21 -8.49
CA ARG A 124 -37.80 9.61 -7.76
C ARG A 124 -39.01 8.84 -8.28
N PRO A 125 -39.86 8.26 -7.38
CA PRO A 125 -41.10 7.69 -7.83
C PRO A 125 -41.94 8.81 -8.50
N HIS A 126 -42.30 8.61 -9.74
CA HIS A 126 -43.23 9.50 -10.42
C HIS A 126 -44.53 9.52 -9.58
N ARG A 127 -44.88 10.66 -9.03
CA ARG A 127 -46.24 10.93 -8.52
C ARG A 127 -47.22 11.04 -9.71
N GLN A 128 -47.29 10.03 -10.54
CA GLN A 128 -48.50 9.83 -11.33
C GLN A 128 -49.52 9.23 -10.37
N THR A 129 -50.63 9.93 -10.28
CA THR A 129 -51.80 9.52 -9.52
C THR A 129 -52.10 8.04 -9.80
N TRP A 130 -52.24 7.25 -8.74
CA TRP A 130 -52.54 5.81 -8.77
C TRP A 130 -53.88 5.47 -9.51
N ASP A 131 -54.50 6.44 -10.19
CA ASP A 131 -55.73 6.33 -10.90
C ASP A 131 -55.62 5.98 -12.39
N ALA A 132 -54.43 5.88 -12.97
CA ALA A 132 -54.26 5.40 -14.34
C ALA A 132 -54.35 3.86 -14.35
N LYS A 133 -55.37 3.32 -15.03
CA LYS A 133 -55.43 1.89 -15.35
C LYS A 133 -54.27 1.57 -16.30
N LEU A 134 -53.15 1.12 -15.73
CA LEU A 134 -52.01 0.60 -16.47
C LEU A 134 -52.51 -0.55 -17.37
N GLY A 135 -52.16 -0.52 -18.63
CA GLY A 135 -52.45 -1.61 -19.56
C GLY A 135 -51.73 -2.89 -19.13
N ALA A 136 -52.28 -4.05 -19.49
CA ALA A 136 -51.69 -5.34 -19.10
C ALA A 136 -50.23 -5.49 -19.57
N GLU A 137 -49.86 -4.92 -20.70
CA GLU A 137 -48.47 -4.90 -21.20
C GLU A 137 -47.54 -4.03 -20.35
N GLU A 138 -47.98 -2.88 -19.91
CA GLU A 138 -47.22 -1.93 -19.08
C GLU A 138 -47.00 -2.51 -17.68
N LEU A 139 -48.01 -3.17 -17.12
CA LEU A 139 -47.91 -3.88 -15.84
C LEU A 139 -46.95 -5.08 -15.93
N ALA A 140 -46.97 -5.80 -17.06
CA ALA A 140 -46.06 -6.92 -17.28
C ALA A 140 -44.59 -6.44 -17.38
N ARG A 141 -44.34 -5.33 -18.05
CA ARG A 141 -43.00 -4.70 -18.15
C ARG A 141 -42.51 -4.19 -16.81
N LEU A 142 -43.35 -3.51 -16.03
CA LEU A 142 -42.99 -3.04 -14.68
C LEU A 142 -42.66 -4.21 -13.77
N ASN A 143 -43.45 -5.28 -13.79
CA ASN A 143 -43.16 -6.49 -13.03
C ASN A 143 -41.84 -7.16 -13.46
N ALA A 144 -41.52 -7.20 -14.75
CA ALA A 144 -40.25 -7.72 -15.24
C ALA A 144 -39.06 -6.87 -14.72
N SER A 145 -39.19 -5.54 -14.73
CA SER A 145 -38.20 -4.61 -14.21
C SER A 145 -37.96 -4.76 -12.71
N LEU A 146 -39.05 -4.91 -11.95
CA LEU A 146 -38.95 -5.13 -10.49
C LEU A 146 -38.32 -6.49 -10.16
N ARG A 147 -38.67 -7.54 -10.89
CA ARG A 147 -38.03 -8.87 -10.74
C ARG A 147 -36.54 -8.79 -11.04
N MET A 148 -36.15 -8.15 -12.12
CA MET A 148 -34.77 -7.91 -12.48
C MET A 148 -33.97 -7.20 -11.36
N LEU A 149 -34.51 -6.07 -10.86
CA LEU A 149 -33.83 -5.34 -9.77
C LEU A 149 -33.71 -6.18 -8.51
N ASN A 150 -34.73 -7.00 -8.20
CA ASN A 150 -34.69 -7.87 -7.05
C ASN A 150 -33.66 -9.02 -7.23
N GLU A 151 -33.63 -9.68 -8.38
CA GLU A 151 -32.65 -10.73 -8.69
C GLU A 151 -31.22 -10.20 -8.63
N ILE A 152 -30.96 -9.04 -9.24
CA ILE A 152 -29.66 -8.39 -9.19
C ILE A 152 -29.31 -8.01 -7.75
N SER A 153 -30.24 -7.44 -7.00
CA SER A 153 -30.01 -7.07 -5.60
C SER A 153 -29.63 -8.27 -4.74
N VAL A 154 -30.28 -9.42 -4.93
CA VAL A 154 -29.99 -10.65 -4.22
C VAL A 154 -28.60 -11.20 -4.60
N GLU A 155 -28.26 -11.23 -5.89
CA GLU A 155 -26.95 -11.67 -6.35
C GLU A 155 -25.83 -10.74 -5.88
N LEU A 156 -26.09 -9.43 -5.83
CA LEU A 156 -25.16 -8.41 -5.32
C LEU A 156 -24.92 -8.51 -3.79
N LEU A 157 -25.80 -9.17 -3.03
CA LEU A 157 -25.60 -9.42 -1.61
C LEU A 157 -24.50 -10.46 -1.32
N GLY A 158 -24.16 -11.31 -2.31
CA GLY A 158 -23.11 -12.30 -2.19
C GLY A 158 -21.73 -11.70 -1.91
N ASP A 159 -20.85 -12.49 -1.30
CA ASP A 159 -19.44 -12.16 -1.13
C ASP A 159 -18.67 -12.55 -2.41
N ILE A 160 -18.59 -11.61 -3.35
CA ILE A 160 -17.95 -11.80 -4.66
C ILE A 160 -16.85 -10.77 -4.85
N PRO A 161 -15.68 -11.15 -5.44
CA PRO A 161 -14.61 -10.21 -5.75
C PRO A 161 -15.08 -9.11 -6.70
N LEU A 162 -14.48 -7.91 -6.57
CA LEU A 162 -14.84 -6.73 -7.38
C LEU A 162 -14.86 -7.04 -8.89
N GLN A 163 -13.86 -7.75 -9.42
CA GLN A 163 -13.78 -8.07 -10.84
C GLN A 163 -14.96 -8.94 -11.32
N LYS A 164 -15.40 -9.88 -10.48
CA LYS A 164 -16.56 -10.72 -10.79
C LYS A 164 -17.88 -9.98 -10.67
N LEU A 165 -17.95 -9.03 -9.73
CA LEU A 165 -19.09 -8.11 -9.62
C LEU A 165 -19.26 -7.28 -10.89
N LEU A 166 -18.16 -6.69 -11.42
CA LEU A 166 -18.21 -5.88 -12.65
C LEU A 166 -18.67 -6.70 -13.87
N GLU A 167 -18.23 -7.96 -13.96
CA GLU A 167 -18.70 -8.89 -14.99
C GLU A 167 -20.20 -9.15 -14.85
N LEU A 168 -20.67 -9.44 -13.65
CA LEU A 168 -22.09 -9.71 -13.37
C LEU A 168 -22.97 -8.51 -13.72
N ILE A 169 -22.55 -7.29 -13.38
CA ILE A 169 -23.26 -6.05 -13.71
C ILE A 169 -23.46 -5.95 -15.22
N LEU A 170 -22.40 -6.13 -16.03
CA LEU A 170 -22.50 -6.10 -17.48
C LEU A 170 -23.33 -7.28 -18.03
N GLU A 171 -23.21 -8.47 -17.46
CA GLU A 171 -24.02 -9.63 -17.87
C GLU A 171 -25.51 -9.37 -17.71
N LYS A 172 -25.92 -8.88 -16.54
CA LYS A 172 -27.32 -8.53 -16.27
C LYS A 172 -27.78 -7.39 -17.18
N THR A 173 -26.95 -6.37 -17.38
CA THR A 173 -27.25 -5.28 -18.32
C THR A 173 -27.53 -5.80 -19.73
N PHE A 174 -26.70 -6.74 -20.22
CA PHE A 174 -26.89 -7.34 -21.55
C PHE A 174 -28.13 -8.24 -21.63
N THR A 175 -28.42 -8.96 -20.57
CA THR A 175 -29.62 -9.83 -20.53
C THR A 175 -30.90 -9.03 -20.66
N PHE A 176 -31.00 -7.89 -20.00
CA PHE A 176 -32.25 -7.13 -19.92
C PHE A 176 -32.38 -6.02 -20.97
N LEU A 177 -31.29 -5.30 -21.27
CA LEU A 177 -31.28 -4.16 -22.16
C LEU A 177 -30.82 -4.49 -23.60
N GLN A 178 -30.23 -5.69 -23.77
CA GLN A 178 -29.78 -6.25 -25.05
C GLN A 178 -28.97 -5.28 -25.93
N PRO A 179 -27.95 -4.59 -25.39
CA PRO A 179 -27.09 -3.74 -26.18
C PRO A 179 -26.23 -4.55 -27.14
N ASP A 180 -25.65 -3.91 -28.16
CA ASP A 180 -24.61 -4.51 -28.99
C ASP A 180 -23.25 -4.43 -28.34
N ARG A 181 -22.96 -3.30 -27.67
CA ARG A 181 -21.73 -3.09 -26.92
C ARG A 181 -22.02 -2.40 -25.59
N GLY A 182 -21.23 -2.77 -24.56
CA GLY A 182 -21.33 -2.16 -23.23
C GLY A 182 -19.97 -1.99 -22.59
N LEU A 183 -19.81 -0.90 -21.86
CA LEU A 183 -18.60 -0.49 -21.18
C LEU A 183 -18.94 -0.09 -19.75
N LEU A 184 -18.13 -0.56 -18.80
CA LEU A 184 -18.14 -0.10 -17.42
C LEU A 184 -16.80 0.56 -17.11
N MET A 185 -16.85 1.81 -16.68
CA MET A 185 -15.69 2.58 -16.26
C MET A 185 -15.78 2.89 -14.76
N LEU A 186 -14.62 2.86 -14.09
CA LEU A 186 -14.49 3.29 -12.69
C LEU A 186 -13.45 4.40 -12.57
N ALA A 187 -13.69 5.33 -11.66
CA ALA A 187 -12.72 6.33 -11.28
C ALA A 187 -11.64 5.72 -10.38
N ASP A 188 -10.38 6.05 -10.66
CA ASP A 188 -9.26 5.77 -9.77
C ASP A 188 -9.17 6.80 -8.62
N GLU A 189 -8.11 6.73 -7.82
CA GLU A 189 -7.89 7.63 -6.68
C GLU A 189 -7.72 9.11 -7.12
N SER A 190 -7.21 9.35 -8.31
CA SER A 190 -7.09 10.69 -8.90
C SER A 190 -8.39 11.24 -9.47
N GLY A 191 -9.42 10.38 -9.59
CA GLY A 191 -10.70 10.70 -10.22
C GLY A 191 -10.71 10.46 -11.73
N GLU A 192 -9.64 9.93 -12.32
CA GLU A 192 -9.58 9.58 -13.73
C GLU A 192 -10.37 8.30 -14.01
N LEU A 193 -11.25 8.34 -15.05
CA LEU A 193 -12.05 7.20 -15.44
C LEU A 193 -11.26 6.21 -16.27
N LYS A 194 -11.20 4.96 -15.81
CA LYS A 194 -10.58 3.85 -16.52
C LYS A 194 -11.60 2.81 -16.91
N ALA A 195 -11.44 2.26 -18.12
CA ALA A 195 -12.26 1.16 -18.58
C ALA A 195 -11.91 -0.11 -17.82
N GLU A 196 -12.84 -0.63 -17.02
CA GLU A 196 -12.65 -1.84 -16.23
C GLU A 196 -13.15 -3.08 -16.94
N LYS A 197 -14.30 -2.96 -17.62
CA LYS A 197 -14.92 -4.09 -18.35
C LYS A 197 -15.61 -3.60 -19.61
N VAL A 198 -15.43 -4.39 -20.67
CA VAL A 198 -16.13 -4.22 -21.95
C VAL A 198 -16.81 -5.54 -22.30
N LYS A 199 -18.02 -5.46 -22.85
CA LYS A 199 -18.77 -6.63 -23.32
C LYS A 199 -19.40 -6.35 -24.68
N TYR A 200 -19.46 -7.38 -25.50
CA TYR A 200 -20.08 -7.38 -26.84
C TYR A 200 -21.18 -8.43 -26.88
N ALA A 201 -22.24 -8.15 -27.62
CA ALA A 201 -23.26 -9.15 -27.92
C ALA A 201 -22.71 -10.24 -28.85
N PRO A 202 -23.27 -11.47 -28.80
CA PRO A 202 -22.86 -12.54 -29.71
C PRO A 202 -23.01 -12.10 -31.18
N GLY A 203 -21.91 -12.31 -31.96
CA GLY A 203 -21.86 -11.96 -33.38
C GLY A 203 -21.52 -10.49 -33.68
N VAL A 204 -21.20 -9.70 -32.65
CA VAL A 204 -20.66 -8.34 -32.82
C VAL A 204 -19.14 -8.40 -32.75
N ASP A 205 -18.47 -7.94 -33.80
CA ASP A 205 -17.02 -7.90 -33.83
C ASP A 205 -16.49 -6.88 -32.80
N PRO A 206 -15.45 -7.26 -32.02
CA PRO A 206 -14.78 -6.35 -31.11
C PRO A 206 -14.15 -5.18 -31.90
N SER A 207 -14.50 -3.98 -31.53
CA SER A 207 -13.95 -2.75 -32.10
C SER A 207 -13.85 -1.67 -31.02
N ASP A 208 -13.02 -0.67 -31.25
CA ASP A 208 -12.83 0.43 -30.32
C ASP A 208 -14.16 1.13 -29.99
N ILE A 209 -14.37 1.40 -28.71
CA ILE A 209 -15.48 2.23 -28.24
C ILE A 209 -14.95 3.66 -28.08
N ARG A 210 -15.55 4.59 -28.84
CA ARG A 210 -15.17 6.01 -28.79
C ARG A 210 -16.21 6.79 -28.02
N LEU A 211 -15.80 7.42 -26.94
CA LEU A 211 -16.64 8.24 -26.08
C LEU A 211 -16.28 9.72 -26.25
N SER A 212 -17.31 10.55 -26.34
CA SER A 212 -17.15 12.01 -26.34
C SER A 212 -16.84 12.51 -24.92
N LYS A 213 -15.88 13.44 -24.79
CA LYS A 213 -15.61 14.15 -23.52
C LYS A 213 -16.85 14.85 -22.99
N THR A 214 -17.65 15.43 -23.86
CA THR A 214 -18.92 16.09 -23.50
C THR A 214 -19.91 15.13 -22.89
N LEU A 215 -20.01 13.90 -23.41
CA LEU A 215 -20.85 12.85 -22.83
C LEU A 215 -20.37 12.48 -21.44
N ILE A 216 -19.07 12.23 -21.29
CA ILE A 216 -18.47 11.89 -19.99
C ILE A 216 -18.69 13.03 -18.99
N ALA A 217 -18.40 14.27 -19.34
CA ALA A 217 -18.61 15.42 -18.47
C ALA A 217 -20.08 15.58 -18.06
N SER A 218 -21.02 15.32 -18.98
CA SER A 218 -22.45 15.38 -18.68
C SER A 218 -22.89 14.28 -17.72
N VAL A 219 -22.32 13.08 -17.82
CA VAL A 219 -22.60 11.98 -16.90
C VAL A 219 -21.93 12.19 -15.55
N VAL A 220 -20.67 12.59 -15.54
CA VAL A 220 -19.84 12.66 -14.31
C VAL A 220 -20.09 13.96 -13.55
N ASP A 221 -19.95 15.12 -14.22
CA ASP A 221 -20.01 16.43 -13.56
C ASP A 221 -21.45 16.84 -13.24
N LYS A 222 -22.37 16.58 -14.17
CA LYS A 222 -23.80 16.94 -14.00
C LYS A 222 -24.61 15.82 -13.37
N LYS A 223 -24.02 14.62 -13.18
CA LYS A 223 -24.70 13.43 -12.60
C LYS A 223 -25.97 13.05 -13.35
N ASN A 224 -25.97 13.18 -14.68
CA ASN A 224 -27.13 12.95 -15.54
C ASN A 224 -27.07 11.56 -16.16
N GLY A 225 -28.23 10.88 -16.20
CA GLY A 225 -28.46 9.82 -17.19
C GLY A 225 -28.64 10.42 -18.59
N ILE A 226 -28.02 9.81 -19.59
CA ILE A 226 -28.06 10.25 -20.98
C ILE A 226 -28.70 9.17 -21.86
N LEU A 227 -29.62 9.58 -22.70
CA LEU A 227 -30.18 8.76 -23.79
C LEU A 227 -30.08 9.54 -25.09
N LEU A 228 -29.43 8.95 -26.08
CA LEU A 228 -29.37 9.44 -27.45
C LEU A 228 -30.18 8.50 -28.34
N ILE A 229 -31.19 9.04 -29.03
CA ILE A 229 -32.03 8.32 -29.98
C ILE A 229 -31.74 8.89 -31.38
N ASP A 230 -31.68 8.03 -32.41
CA ASP A 230 -31.35 8.39 -33.79
C ASP A 230 -30.04 9.19 -33.95
N ALA A 231 -29.02 8.70 -33.30
CA ALA A 231 -27.68 9.31 -33.31
C ALA A 231 -27.10 9.53 -34.74
N ALA A 232 -27.62 8.83 -35.75
CA ALA A 232 -27.20 8.96 -37.14
C ALA A 232 -27.76 10.22 -37.85
N THR A 233 -28.87 10.81 -37.36
CA THR A 233 -29.54 11.95 -37.98
C THR A 233 -29.33 13.27 -37.23
N ASP A 234 -28.76 13.23 -36.04
CA ASP A 234 -28.57 14.40 -35.19
C ASP A 234 -27.31 15.19 -35.60
N ALA A 235 -27.51 16.28 -36.33
CA ALA A 235 -26.45 17.16 -36.80
C ALA A 235 -25.81 18.03 -35.72
N GLY A 236 -26.09 17.74 -34.45
CA GLY A 236 -25.90 18.67 -33.36
C GLY A 236 -25.00 18.30 -32.24
N LEU A 237 -24.63 17.09 -32.11
CA LEU A 237 -23.52 16.70 -31.24
C LEU A 237 -22.33 16.44 -32.16
N GLY A 238 -21.20 17.12 -31.97
CA GLY A 238 -19.97 16.80 -32.69
C GLY A 238 -19.49 15.34 -32.54
N ALA A 239 -20.24 14.56 -31.74
CA ALA A 239 -20.32 13.12 -31.73
C ALA A 239 -20.83 12.52 -33.07
N ALA A 240 -21.43 13.31 -33.94
CA ALA A 240 -22.06 12.80 -35.16
C ALA A 240 -21.06 12.11 -36.09
N GLU A 241 -19.84 12.51 -36.15
CA GLU A 241 -18.83 11.88 -37.03
C GLU A 241 -18.34 10.55 -36.47
N SER A 242 -18.00 10.47 -35.20
CA SER A 242 -17.58 9.22 -34.55
C SER A 242 -18.77 8.25 -34.40
N ILE A 243 -19.99 8.74 -34.15
CA ILE A 243 -21.19 7.93 -34.04
C ILE A 243 -21.61 7.40 -35.44
N ARG A 244 -21.57 8.25 -36.49
CA ARG A 244 -21.85 7.82 -37.87
C ARG A 244 -20.85 6.83 -38.41
N ILE A 245 -19.54 7.03 -38.13
CA ILE A 245 -18.47 6.11 -38.53
C ILE A 245 -18.67 4.73 -37.88
N GLN A 246 -19.15 4.69 -36.64
CA GLN A 246 -19.37 3.44 -35.90
C GLN A 246 -20.74 2.79 -36.16
N GLY A 247 -21.63 3.42 -36.90
CA GLY A 247 -22.98 2.90 -37.19
C GLY A 247 -23.90 2.78 -35.97
N ILE A 248 -23.68 3.63 -34.94
CA ILE A 248 -24.47 3.65 -33.71
C ILE A 248 -25.82 4.31 -33.99
N THR A 249 -26.93 3.63 -33.67
CA THR A 249 -28.29 4.16 -33.81
C THR A 249 -28.75 4.82 -32.52
N SER A 250 -28.47 4.22 -31.37
CA SER A 250 -28.82 4.75 -30.06
C SER A 250 -27.77 4.38 -29.02
N CYS A 251 -27.52 5.28 -28.07
CA CYS A 251 -26.70 4.97 -26.92
C CYS A 251 -27.29 5.56 -25.64
N MET A 252 -26.91 4.98 -24.51
CA MET A 252 -27.26 5.51 -23.21
C MET A 252 -26.09 5.34 -22.23
N ALA A 253 -26.02 6.25 -21.26
CA ALA A 253 -25.03 6.22 -20.19
C ALA A 253 -25.67 6.60 -18.85
N ALA A 254 -25.27 5.90 -17.80
CA ALA A 254 -25.73 6.19 -16.45
C ALA A 254 -24.52 6.28 -15.49
N PRO A 255 -24.47 7.28 -14.58
CA PRO A 255 -23.43 7.39 -13.60
C PRO A 255 -23.58 6.31 -12.52
N LEU A 256 -22.45 5.78 -12.09
CA LEU A 256 -22.31 5.03 -10.85
C LEU A 256 -22.05 6.06 -9.74
N PHE A 257 -23.04 6.42 -8.94
CA PHE A 257 -22.84 7.42 -7.91
C PHE A 257 -23.26 6.93 -6.53
N VAL A 258 -22.52 7.37 -5.52
CA VAL A 258 -22.80 7.11 -4.11
C VAL A 258 -22.81 8.46 -3.40
N GLU A 259 -23.89 8.75 -2.68
CA GLU A 259 -24.15 10.05 -2.06
C GLU A 259 -24.09 11.18 -3.10
N ASP A 260 -22.97 11.93 -3.15
CA ASP A 260 -22.77 13.02 -4.11
C ASP A 260 -21.54 12.82 -5.01
N LYS A 261 -20.84 11.68 -4.91
CA LYS A 261 -19.66 11.36 -5.70
C LYS A 261 -19.97 10.36 -6.81
N VAL A 262 -19.56 10.66 -8.04
CA VAL A 262 -19.57 9.69 -9.14
C VAL A 262 -18.30 8.86 -9.06
N ILE A 263 -18.45 7.55 -8.93
CA ILE A 263 -17.36 6.57 -8.85
C ILE A 263 -17.11 5.85 -10.17
N GLY A 264 -17.90 6.12 -11.18
CA GLY A 264 -17.80 5.50 -12.50
C GLY A 264 -19.01 5.75 -13.37
N LEU A 265 -19.10 5.06 -14.48
CA LEU A 265 -20.26 5.07 -15.37
C LEU A 265 -20.46 3.73 -16.10
N ILE A 266 -21.70 3.47 -16.53
CA ILE A 266 -22.03 2.39 -17.46
C ILE A 266 -22.49 3.06 -18.77
N TYR A 267 -21.89 2.62 -19.89
CA TYR A 267 -22.23 3.06 -21.23
C TYR A 267 -22.68 1.87 -22.08
N LEU A 268 -23.75 2.05 -22.81
CA LEU A 268 -24.34 1.04 -23.69
C LEU A 268 -24.66 1.64 -25.04
N GLU A 269 -24.56 0.84 -26.12
CA GLU A 269 -24.93 1.26 -27.46
C GLU A 269 -25.57 0.13 -28.26
N VAL A 270 -26.42 0.52 -29.22
CA VAL A 270 -26.98 -0.35 -30.25
C VAL A 270 -26.70 0.22 -31.65
N ARG A 271 -26.50 -0.68 -32.61
CA ARG A 271 -26.15 -0.37 -33.98
C ARG A 271 -27.35 -0.51 -34.91
N LEU A 272 -27.15 -0.10 -36.18
CA LEU A 272 -28.17 -0.17 -37.24
C LEU A 272 -28.83 -1.56 -37.33
N GLY A 273 -30.17 -1.57 -37.39
CA GLY A 273 -30.97 -2.79 -37.52
C GLY A 273 -31.57 -3.33 -36.23
N ARG A 274 -31.25 -2.72 -35.07
CA ARG A 274 -31.86 -3.06 -33.77
C ARG A 274 -32.77 -1.95 -33.24
N LYS A 275 -33.61 -2.29 -32.26
CA LYS A 275 -34.52 -1.35 -31.60
C LYS A 275 -33.71 -0.35 -30.78
N SER A 276 -33.94 0.94 -30.98
CA SER A 276 -33.34 2.01 -30.15
C SER A 276 -33.79 1.91 -28.71
N PHE A 277 -32.96 2.38 -27.81
CA PHE A 277 -33.28 2.49 -26.39
C PHE A 277 -34.40 3.49 -26.12
N SER A 278 -35.12 3.27 -25.03
CA SER A 278 -36.22 4.11 -24.55
C SER A 278 -35.85 4.81 -23.23
N GLU A 279 -36.66 5.77 -22.81
CA GLU A 279 -36.54 6.40 -21.49
C GLU A 279 -36.66 5.38 -20.33
N GLU A 280 -37.50 4.36 -20.51
CA GLU A 280 -37.63 3.29 -19.51
C GLU A 280 -36.35 2.48 -19.39
N ASP A 281 -35.68 2.20 -20.50
CA ASP A 281 -34.36 1.53 -20.50
C ASP A 281 -33.31 2.37 -19.77
N LEU A 282 -33.32 3.69 -19.94
CA LEU A 282 -32.45 4.60 -19.21
C LEU A 282 -32.74 4.58 -17.70
N ARG A 283 -34.01 4.57 -17.30
CA ARG A 283 -34.41 4.47 -15.88
C ARG A 283 -33.95 3.16 -15.27
N LEU A 284 -34.08 2.05 -15.98
CA LEU A 284 -33.58 0.74 -15.57
C LEU A 284 -32.06 0.73 -15.41
N LEU A 285 -31.36 1.24 -16.42
CA LEU A 285 -29.90 1.35 -16.36
C LEU A 285 -29.44 2.22 -15.17
N THR A 286 -30.11 3.34 -14.92
CA THR A 286 -29.80 4.25 -13.80
C THR A 286 -30.04 3.57 -12.46
N SER A 287 -31.13 2.81 -12.31
CA SER A 287 -31.42 2.05 -11.09
C SER A 287 -30.37 0.97 -10.83
N LEU A 288 -30.00 0.22 -11.89
CA LEU A 288 -28.95 -0.79 -11.83
C LEU A 288 -27.59 -0.15 -11.48
N ALA A 289 -27.25 0.95 -12.15
CA ALA A 289 -26.01 1.67 -11.91
C ALA A 289 -25.90 2.14 -10.44
N ASN A 290 -26.99 2.70 -9.88
CA ASN A 290 -27.01 3.15 -8.50
C ASN A 290 -26.85 2.01 -7.49
N THR A 291 -27.59 0.90 -7.67
CA THR A 291 -27.44 -0.28 -6.80
C THR A 291 -26.04 -0.87 -6.90
N SER A 292 -25.50 -0.94 -8.10
CA SER A 292 -24.13 -1.42 -8.36
C SER A 292 -23.08 -0.52 -7.73
N ALA A 293 -23.27 0.80 -7.80
CA ALA A 293 -22.34 1.77 -7.22
C ALA A 293 -22.19 1.59 -5.71
N ILE A 294 -23.29 1.40 -4.99
CA ILE A 294 -23.28 1.15 -3.54
C ILE A 294 -22.47 -0.12 -3.22
N LYS A 295 -22.71 -1.21 -3.98
CA LYS A 295 -21.99 -2.48 -3.76
C LYS A 295 -20.51 -2.36 -4.10
N ILE A 296 -20.15 -1.71 -5.22
CA ILE A 296 -18.76 -1.45 -5.60
C ILE A 296 -18.03 -0.66 -4.51
N GLN A 297 -18.66 0.40 -3.98
CA GLN A 297 -18.10 1.22 -2.92
C GLN A 297 -17.89 0.41 -1.65
N ASN A 298 -18.87 -0.39 -1.23
CA ASN A 298 -18.75 -1.24 -0.06
C ASN A 298 -17.61 -2.26 -0.17
N LEU A 299 -17.45 -2.90 -1.33
CA LEU A 299 -16.34 -3.82 -1.57
C LEU A 299 -14.98 -3.11 -1.51
N ARG A 300 -14.84 -1.94 -2.15
CA ARG A 300 -13.60 -1.15 -2.07
C ARG A 300 -13.24 -0.78 -0.63
N LEU A 301 -14.24 -0.37 0.16
CA LEU A 301 -14.03 -0.06 1.57
C LEU A 301 -13.64 -1.30 2.39
N GLN A 302 -14.28 -2.45 2.14
CA GLN A 302 -13.95 -3.71 2.81
C GLN A 302 -12.53 -4.20 2.45
N GLU A 303 -12.17 -4.18 1.17
CA GLU A 303 -10.82 -4.55 0.71
C GLU A 303 -9.75 -3.63 1.32
N GLY A 304 -10.00 -2.31 1.33
CA GLY A 304 -9.12 -1.33 1.97
C GLY A 304 -8.96 -1.56 3.47
N ALA A 305 -10.07 -1.80 4.18
CA ALA A 305 -10.05 -2.08 5.62
C ALA A 305 -9.31 -3.40 5.94
N ALA A 306 -9.52 -4.45 5.14
CA ALA A 306 -8.84 -5.73 5.31
C ALA A 306 -7.32 -5.60 5.06
N ALA A 307 -6.91 -4.85 4.04
CA ALA A 307 -5.50 -4.57 3.76
C ALA A 307 -4.84 -3.79 4.90
N GLN A 308 -5.52 -2.76 5.42
CA GLN A 308 -5.06 -1.97 6.55
C GLN A 308 -4.90 -2.83 7.81
N GLN A 309 -5.89 -3.66 8.15
CA GLN A 309 -5.81 -4.57 9.29
C GLN A 309 -4.66 -5.58 9.16
N ARG A 310 -4.37 -6.03 7.94
CA ARG A 310 -3.23 -6.93 7.72
C ARG A 310 -1.92 -6.24 8.02
N ILE A 311 -1.73 -5.02 7.52
CA ILE A 311 -0.54 -4.21 7.79
C ILE A 311 -0.38 -3.97 9.30
N GLU A 312 -1.45 -3.60 9.99
CA GLU A 312 -1.44 -3.39 11.45
C GLU A 312 -1.03 -4.64 12.22
N ARG A 313 -1.52 -5.82 11.83
CA ARG A 313 -1.11 -7.11 12.45
C ARG A 313 0.34 -7.44 12.19
N GLU A 314 0.84 -7.23 10.97
CA GLU A 314 2.25 -7.45 10.63
C GLU A 314 3.16 -6.50 11.42
N MET A 315 2.75 -5.24 11.59
CA MET A 315 3.47 -4.26 12.42
C MET A 315 3.46 -4.62 13.91
N ALA A 316 2.33 -5.08 14.44
CA ALA A 316 2.25 -5.52 15.84
C ALA A 316 3.16 -6.72 16.11
N LEU A 317 3.23 -7.68 15.18
CA LEU A 317 4.16 -8.81 15.27
C LEU A 317 5.63 -8.36 15.24
N ALA A 318 5.96 -7.41 14.38
CA ALA A 318 7.31 -6.85 14.32
C ALA A 318 7.69 -6.14 15.62
N TRP A 319 6.77 -5.42 16.24
CA TRP A 319 6.95 -4.81 17.56
C TRP A 319 7.19 -5.86 18.65
N ASP A 320 6.42 -6.92 18.69
CA ASP A 320 6.62 -8.02 19.64
C ASP A 320 8.02 -8.64 19.54
N ILE A 321 8.53 -8.79 18.32
CA ILE A 321 9.90 -9.26 18.07
C ILE A 321 10.91 -8.23 18.59
N GLN A 322 10.76 -6.95 18.23
CA GLN A 322 11.67 -5.88 18.61
C GLN A 322 11.73 -5.70 20.14
N ARG A 323 10.56 -5.74 20.80
CA ARG A 323 10.48 -5.64 22.27
C ARG A 323 11.26 -6.73 22.99
N ARG A 324 11.31 -7.95 22.43
CA ARG A 324 12.11 -9.06 23.00
C ARG A 324 13.61 -8.91 22.80
N MET A 325 14.02 -7.98 21.94
CA MET A 325 15.43 -7.65 21.75
C MET A 325 15.92 -6.61 22.76
N LEU A 326 15.02 -5.84 23.38
CA LEU A 326 15.37 -4.92 24.45
C LEU A 326 15.72 -5.70 25.74
N PRO A 327 16.50 -5.11 26.65
CA PRO A 327 16.83 -5.74 27.93
C PRO A 327 15.59 -6.17 28.71
N GLU A 328 15.52 -7.42 29.14
CA GLU A 328 14.40 -7.94 29.96
C GLU A 328 14.38 -7.34 31.37
N ALA A 329 15.55 -6.99 31.90
CA ALA A 329 15.71 -6.39 33.21
C ALA A 329 16.97 -5.50 33.26
N GLU A 330 16.93 -4.51 34.13
CA GLU A 330 18.10 -3.69 34.43
C GLU A 330 19.18 -4.51 35.16
N PRO A 331 20.48 -4.36 34.80
CA PRO A 331 21.59 -5.04 35.51
C PRO A 331 21.64 -4.61 36.98
N VAL A 332 21.88 -5.57 37.86
CA VAL A 332 22.06 -5.32 39.30
C VAL A 332 23.57 -5.25 39.61
N LEU A 333 24.06 -4.05 39.84
CA LEU A 333 25.47 -3.80 40.14
C LEU A 333 25.63 -3.17 41.53
N PRO A 334 26.81 -3.41 42.23
CA PRO A 334 27.08 -2.79 43.50
C PRO A 334 27.04 -1.26 43.41
N HIS A 335 26.41 -0.62 44.38
CA HIS A 335 26.37 0.83 44.50
C HIS A 335 25.89 1.56 43.21
N THR A 336 24.99 0.94 42.46
CA THR A 336 24.54 1.50 41.17
C THR A 336 23.04 1.26 40.97
N GLU A 337 22.32 2.30 40.62
CA GLU A 337 20.94 2.19 40.13
C GLU A 337 20.93 2.43 38.61
N ILE A 338 20.19 1.61 37.87
CA ILE A 338 20.09 1.67 36.43
C ILE A 338 18.60 1.61 36.05
N LEU A 339 18.20 2.36 35.02
CA LEU A 339 16.89 2.30 34.47
C LEU A 339 16.96 2.59 32.96
N GLY A 340 16.26 1.78 32.17
CA GLY A 340 16.07 2.00 30.73
C GLY A 340 14.59 1.98 30.38
N ARG A 341 14.15 2.93 29.60
CA ARG A 341 12.77 2.99 29.07
C ARG A 341 12.79 3.47 27.63
N THR A 342 11.97 2.83 26.81
CA THR A 342 11.63 3.31 25.48
C THR A 342 10.12 3.30 25.28
N ILE A 343 9.61 4.34 24.68
CA ILE A 343 8.18 4.51 24.37
C ILE A 343 8.09 4.87 22.89
N PRO A 344 7.65 3.95 22.04
CA PRO A 344 7.55 4.21 20.61
C PRO A 344 6.42 5.21 20.31
N SER A 345 6.64 6.06 19.32
CA SER A 345 5.64 7.00 18.80
C SER A 345 4.67 6.32 17.84
N ARG A 346 5.09 5.22 17.24
CA ARG A 346 4.33 4.35 16.32
C ARG A 346 4.38 2.90 16.78
N THR A 347 3.92 1.98 15.93
CA THR A 347 3.89 0.54 16.25
C THR A 347 5.29 -0.07 16.40
N VAL A 348 6.29 0.40 15.66
CA VAL A 348 7.70 -0.05 15.77
C VAL A 348 8.61 1.16 15.94
N SER A 349 9.72 0.99 16.67
CA SER A 349 10.67 2.04 17.04
C SER A 349 11.94 2.01 16.19
N GLY A 350 12.47 3.20 15.86
CA GLY A 350 13.83 3.39 15.38
C GLY A 350 14.85 3.40 16.51
N ASP A 351 14.39 3.73 17.71
CA ASP A 351 15.21 3.79 18.91
C ASP A 351 15.65 2.40 19.39
N TYR A 352 16.84 2.38 19.93
CA TYR A 352 17.42 1.21 20.57
C TYR A 352 18.20 1.62 21.81
N TYR A 353 18.03 0.88 22.90
CA TYR A 353 18.94 0.94 24.05
C TYR A 353 19.32 -0.47 24.51
N ASP A 354 20.49 -0.59 25.16
CA ASP A 354 20.94 -1.87 25.69
C ASP A 354 21.87 -1.70 26.90
N PHE A 355 21.97 -2.80 27.67
CA PHE A 355 22.89 -3.01 28.77
C PHE A 355 23.65 -4.30 28.50
N TYR A 356 24.98 -4.22 28.47
CA TYR A 356 25.80 -5.42 28.30
C TYR A 356 26.85 -5.51 29.41
N GLU A 357 26.65 -6.45 30.34
CA GLU A 357 27.64 -6.75 31.38
C GLU A 357 28.76 -7.59 30.77
N ARG A 358 29.97 -7.05 30.77
CA ARG A 358 31.18 -7.72 30.28
C ARG A 358 31.72 -8.73 31.28
N ALA A 359 32.62 -9.62 30.84
CA ALA A 359 33.23 -10.64 31.67
C ALA A 359 34.07 -10.05 32.82
N ASP A 360 34.63 -8.85 32.65
CA ASP A 360 35.40 -8.10 33.65
C ASP A 360 34.52 -7.29 34.62
N LYS A 361 33.18 -7.46 34.55
CA LYS A 361 32.19 -6.76 35.38
C LYS A 361 32.01 -5.29 35.05
N THR A 362 32.57 -4.81 33.96
CA THR A 362 32.21 -3.50 33.41
C THR A 362 30.87 -3.58 32.67
N LEU A 363 30.17 -2.46 32.55
CA LEU A 363 28.85 -2.37 31.92
C LEU A 363 28.88 -1.41 30.74
N ASP A 364 28.49 -1.88 29.58
CA ASP A 364 28.15 -1.03 28.46
C ASP A 364 26.68 -0.53 28.59
N LEU A 365 26.50 0.78 28.44
CA LEU A 365 25.20 1.43 28.30
C LEU A 365 25.15 2.04 26.91
N VAL A 366 24.10 1.71 26.15
CA VAL A 366 23.93 2.14 24.77
C VAL A 366 22.59 2.84 24.59
N VAL A 367 22.58 3.95 23.84
CA VAL A 367 21.39 4.54 23.24
C VAL A 367 21.68 4.86 21.78
N ALA A 368 20.78 4.53 20.92
CA ALA A 368 20.87 4.78 19.48
C ALA A 368 19.52 5.17 18.90
N ASP A 369 19.56 5.97 17.86
CA ASP A 369 18.39 6.28 17.05
C ASP A 369 18.73 6.14 15.57
N VAL A 370 17.84 5.48 14.83
CA VAL A 370 17.98 5.22 13.40
C VAL A 370 17.19 6.22 12.59
N CYS A 371 17.84 6.95 11.71
CA CYS A 371 17.20 7.93 10.86
C CYS A 371 16.01 7.36 10.08
N GLY A 372 14.84 8.01 10.18
CA GLY A 372 13.57 7.62 9.57
C GLY A 372 12.72 6.77 10.50
N LYS A 373 11.51 6.41 10.06
CA LYS A 373 10.49 5.77 10.91
C LYS A 373 9.96 4.48 10.28
N GLY A 374 9.42 3.61 11.12
CA GLY A 374 8.76 2.37 10.70
C GLY A 374 9.70 1.19 10.48
N MET A 375 9.25 0.20 9.70
CA MET A 375 9.90 -1.12 9.55
C MET A 375 11.38 -1.05 9.15
N GLY A 376 11.75 -0.14 8.24
CA GLY A 376 13.14 -0.03 7.78
C GLY A 376 14.10 0.41 8.89
N ALA A 377 13.69 1.38 9.72
CA ALA A 377 14.46 1.85 10.86
C ALA A 377 14.60 0.75 11.93
N SER A 378 13.50 0.06 12.26
CA SER A 378 13.52 -1.00 13.27
C SER A 378 14.38 -2.21 12.88
N LEU A 379 14.41 -2.60 11.59
CA LEU A 379 15.30 -3.66 11.09
C LEU A 379 16.78 -3.26 11.17
N LEU A 380 17.10 -1.99 10.92
CA LEU A 380 18.46 -1.48 11.05
C LEU A 380 18.87 -1.42 12.53
N ALA A 381 17.99 -0.96 13.43
CA ALA A 381 18.20 -0.98 14.88
C ALA A 381 18.52 -2.40 15.37
N ALA A 382 17.73 -3.41 14.94
CA ALA A 382 17.98 -4.82 15.25
C ALA A 382 19.34 -5.33 14.75
N SER A 383 19.76 -4.88 13.56
CA SER A 383 21.07 -5.24 13.00
C SER A 383 22.23 -4.62 13.79
N VAL A 384 22.09 -3.36 14.21
CA VAL A 384 23.07 -2.65 15.05
C VAL A 384 23.16 -3.32 16.41
N GLN A 385 22.03 -3.62 17.04
CA GLN A 385 21.96 -4.33 18.32
C GLN A 385 22.70 -5.67 18.28
N SER A 386 22.37 -6.52 17.30
CA SER A 386 22.99 -7.84 17.17
C SER A 386 24.51 -7.74 17.00
N ALA A 387 24.98 -6.77 16.22
CA ALA A 387 26.42 -6.53 16.04
C ALA A 387 27.09 -5.98 17.31
N PHE A 388 26.43 -5.06 18.00
CA PHE A 388 26.87 -4.49 19.25
C PHE A 388 27.12 -5.60 20.30
N GLN A 389 26.11 -6.45 20.55
CA GLN A 389 26.23 -7.51 21.57
C GLN A 389 27.37 -8.48 21.28
N VAL A 390 27.60 -8.86 20.01
CA VAL A 390 28.71 -9.71 19.61
C VAL A 390 30.06 -9.04 19.92
N TRP A 391 30.23 -7.77 19.55
CA TRP A 391 31.51 -7.07 19.70
C TRP A 391 31.74 -6.55 21.12
N ALA A 392 30.70 -6.24 21.88
CA ALA A 392 30.82 -5.98 23.32
C ALA A 392 31.35 -7.21 24.06
N GLY A 393 30.91 -8.43 23.69
CA GLY A 393 31.45 -9.69 24.21
C GLY A 393 32.91 -9.95 23.87
N GLU A 394 33.46 -9.34 22.84
CA GLU A 394 34.88 -9.37 22.48
C GLU A 394 35.71 -8.29 23.20
N ASN A 395 35.14 -7.55 24.15
CA ASN A 395 35.78 -6.50 24.97
C ASN A 395 36.42 -5.36 24.14
N PHE A 396 35.85 -5.01 22.98
CA PHE A 396 36.32 -3.84 22.24
C PHE A 396 36.06 -2.55 23.02
N PRO A 397 37.04 -1.61 23.05
CA PRO A 397 36.82 -0.29 23.63
C PRO A 397 35.78 0.50 22.82
N PRO A 398 35.04 1.44 23.44
CA PRO A 398 33.92 2.17 22.82
C PRO A 398 34.21 2.80 21.43
N ASP A 399 35.39 3.41 21.27
CA ASP A 399 35.83 4.03 20.01
C ASP A 399 35.99 3.02 18.86
N LYS A 400 36.54 1.84 19.17
CA LYS A 400 36.73 0.76 18.19
C LYS A 400 35.42 0.08 17.83
N LEU A 401 34.54 -0.08 18.83
CA LEU A 401 33.22 -0.65 18.61
C LEU A 401 32.37 0.27 17.70
N CYS A 402 32.34 1.57 17.98
CA CYS A 402 31.67 2.55 17.10
C CYS A 402 32.26 2.55 15.68
N SER A 403 33.60 2.44 15.54
CA SER A 403 34.22 2.39 14.20
C SER A 403 33.79 1.15 13.41
N ARG A 404 33.66 -0.01 14.04
CA ARG A 404 33.18 -1.25 13.42
C ARG A 404 31.69 -1.17 13.06
N LEU A 405 30.87 -0.62 13.95
CA LEU A 405 29.45 -0.39 13.70
C LEU A 405 29.24 0.56 12.51
N ASN A 406 30.06 1.62 12.44
CA ASN A 406 30.03 2.53 11.28
C ASN A 406 30.22 1.79 9.95
N ASP A 407 31.24 0.93 9.88
CA ASP A 407 31.53 0.18 8.66
C ASP A 407 30.42 -0.82 8.31
N LEU A 408 29.80 -1.43 9.33
CA LEU A 408 28.65 -2.31 9.14
C LEU A 408 27.47 -1.55 8.54
N VAL A 409 27.09 -0.44 9.16
CA VAL A 409 25.94 0.39 8.72
C VAL A 409 26.21 0.92 7.32
N TYR A 410 27.38 1.51 7.06
CA TYR A 410 27.74 2.05 5.75
C TYR A 410 27.62 1.01 4.61
N ARG A 411 28.04 -0.24 4.87
CA ARG A 411 27.99 -1.31 3.84
C ARG A 411 26.60 -1.88 3.61
N ARG A 412 25.69 -1.74 4.56
CA ARG A 412 24.37 -2.39 4.53
C ARG A 412 23.20 -1.46 4.27
N THR A 413 23.45 -0.16 4.22
CA THR A 413 22.40 0.84 4.02
C THR A 413 22.67 1.73 2.82
N SER A 414 21.63 2.44 2.36
CA SER A 414 21.78 3.52 1.38
C SER A 414 22.45 4.74 2.04
N PRO A 415 23.10 5.63 1.25
CA PRO A 415 23.81 6.81 1.78
C PRO A 415 22.96 7.77 2.61
N GLU A 416 21.64 7.67 2.50
CA GLU A 416 20.67 8.50 3.23
C GLU A 416 20.31 7.92 4.60
N LYS A 417 20.79 6.71 4.93
CA LYS A 417 20.50 6.02 6.18
C LYS A 417 21.70 6.03 7.09
N PHE A 418 21.49 6.52 8.29
CA PHE A 418 22.50 6.60 9.33
C PHE A 418 21.90 6.26 10.69
N VAL A 419 22.76 6.06 11.67
CA VAL A 419 22.38 5.78 13.06
C VAL A 419 23.15 6.71 13.98
N THR A 420 22.46 7.47 14.80
CA THR A 420 23.07 8.17 15.91
C THR A 420 23.30 7.19 17.05
N PHE A 421 24.46 7.23 17.69
CA PHE A 421 24.84 6.19 18.65
C PHE A 421 25.73 6.75 19.78
N ILE A 422 25.36 6.51 21.02
CA ILE A 422 26.19 6.81 22.18
C ILE A 422 26.42 5.54 23.01
N LEU A 423 27.65 5.30 23.37
CA LEU A 423 28.08 4.16 24.17
C LEU A 423 28.91 4.66 25.36
N ALA A 424 28.52 4.27 26.56
CA ALA A 424 29.28 4.50 27.79
C ALA A 424 29.63 3.16 28.44
N LEU A 425 30.96 2.90 28.61
CA LEU A 425 31.48 1.77 29.34
C LEU A 425 31.76 2.21 30.79
N TYR A 426 31.00 1.68 31.71
CA TYR A 426 31.05 2.01 33.14
C TYR A 426 31.74 0.91 33.96
N GLU A 427 32.66 1.29 34.85
CA GLU A 427 33.30 0.40 35.83
C GLU A 427 32.69 0.66 37.23
N PRO A 428 31.91 -0.26 37.80
CA PRO A 428 31.17 -0.04 39.04
C PRO A 428 32.08 0.24 40.25
N GLU A 429 33.23 -0.44 40.36
CA GLU A 429 34.14 -0.32 41.49
C GLU A 429 34.75 1.09 41.62
N SER A 430 35.33 1.60 40.54
CA SER A 430 35.97 2.92 40.50
C SER A 430 35.03 4.07 40.20
N GLY A 431 33.92 3.78 39.52
CA GLY A 431 33.03 4.76 38.90
C GLY A 431 33.58 5.36 37.61
N ALA A 432 34.66 4.80 37.06
CA ALA A 432 35.22 5.25 35.81
C ALA A 432 34.25 5.00 34.64
N VAL A 433 34.15 5.98 33.74
CA VAL A 433 33.37 5.88 32.52
C VAL A 433 34.24 6.25 31.33
N VAL A 434 34.28 5.37 30.33
CA VAL A 434 34.80 5.67 28.99
C VAL A 434 33.64 5.74 28.03
N TRP A 435 33.52 6.82 27.28
CA TRP A 435 32.36 7.01 26.40
C TRP A 435 32.75 7.46 25.01
N THR A 436 31.92 7.08 24.04
CA THR A 436 32.01 7.50 22.63
C THR A 436 30.63 7.89 22.14
N ASN A 437 30.54 9.07 21.51
CA ASN A 437 29.31 9.57 20.91
C ASN A 437 29.50 9.74 19.39
N ALA A 438 28.80 8.99 18.64
CA ALA A 438 28.75 8.99 17.16
C ALA A 438 27.53 9.79 16.65
N GLY A 439 27.58 11.10 16.81
CA GLY A 439 26.55 12.03 16.32
C GLY A 439 25.19 11.93 17.01
N HIS A 440 25.14 11.35 18.19
CA HIS A 440 23.93 11.27 19.02
C HIS A 440 23.76 12.53 19.88
N ASN A 441 22.56 12.74 20.43
CA ASN A 441 22.29 13.77 21.42
C ASN A 441 23.33 13.69 22.55
N PRO A 442 23.83 14.84 23.04
CA PRO A 442 24.81 14.82 24.13
C PRO A 442 24.24 14.16 25.37
N GLY A 443 24.92 13.14 25.91
CA GLY A 443 24.58 12.61 27.23
C GLY A 443 24.71 13.68 28.30
N ILE A 444 23.89 13.63 29.33
CA ILE A 444 23.88 14.61 30.43
C ILE A 444 24.41 13.94 31.72
N LEU A 445 25.50 14.46 32.24
CA LEU A 445 26.01 14.08 33.55
C LEU A 445 25.69 15.18 34.56
N VAL A 446 24.81 14.86 35.51
CA VAL A 446 24.46 15.74 36.63
C VAL A 446 25.24 15.30 37.87
N ARG A 447 26.19 16.13 38.33
CA ARG A 447 27.00 15.88 39.51
C ARG A 447 26.19 15.99 40.80
N ALA A 448 26.69 15.39 41.86
CA ALA A 448 26.07 15.47 43.18
C ALA A 448 25.91 16.90 43.71
N ASP A 449 26.83 17.80 43.38
CA ASP A 449 26.78 19.24 43.70
C ASP A 449 25.86 20.06 42.79
N GLY A 450 25.26 19.45 41.74
CA GLY A 450 24.38 20.09 40.76
C GLY A 450 25.11 20.66 39.56
N ALA A 451 26.44 20.49 39.42
CA ALA A 451 27.13 20.80 38.16
C ALA A 451 26.68 19.88 37.03
N VAL A 452 26.72 20.37 35.80
CA VAL A 452 26.30 19.61 34.64
C VAL A 452 27.42 19.56 33.59
N GLU A 453 27.67 18.38 33.08
CA GLU A 453 28.63 18.13 32.01
C GLU A 453 27.89 17.49 30.83
N MET A 454 28.15 17.95 29.61
CA MET A 454 27.53 17.42 28.39
C MET A 454 28.54 16.52 27.66
N LEU A 455 28.11 15.29 27.37
CA LEU A 455 28.90 14.29 26.65
C LEU A 455 28.72 14.47 25.14
N GLY A 456 29.40 15.44 24.55
CA GLY A 456 29.27 15.81 23.15
C GLY A 456 29.81 14.76 22.17
N ALA A 457 29.59 14.99 20.87
CA ALA A 457 29.93 14.05 19.81
C ALA A 457 31.46 13.93 19.58
N HIS A 458 31.95 12.69 19.38
CA HIS A 458 33.31 12.38 18.95
C HIS A 458 33.45 12.13 17.46
N GLY A 459 32.35 12.17 16.73
CA GLY A 459 32.27 11.98 15.27
C GLY A 459 30.85 12.09 14.73
N PRO A 460 30.69 11.93 13.42
CA PRO A 460 29.38 11.95 12.78
C PRO A 460 28.58 10.68 13.14
N PRO A 461 27.27 10.64 12.86
CA PRO A 461 26.46 9.42 12.93
C PRO A 461 27.09 8.25 12.18
N LEU A 462 26.80 7.03 12.66
CA LEU A 462 27.27 5.80 12.04
C LEU A 462 26.65 5.62 10.64
N GLY A 463 27.48 5.22 9.68
CA GLY A 463 27.03 4.92 8.32
C GLY A 463 27.08 6.08 7.33
N LEU A 464 27.37 7.32 7.76
CA LEU A 464 27.48 8.46 6.84
C LEU A 464 28.77 8.45 6.02
N PHE A 465 29.88 8.03 6.61
CA PHE A 465 31.20 8.04 5.95
C PHE A 465 31.92 6.71 6.10
N PRO A 466 32.53 6.18 5.02
CA PRO A 466 33.27 4.92 5.09
C PRO A 466 34.55 5.07 5.91
N GLY A 467 34.91 4.02 6.64
CA GLY A 467 36.19 3.94 7.37
C GLY A 467 36.36 5.00 8.46
N LYS A 468 35.27 5.57 8.97
CA LYS A 468 35.34 6.59 10.01
C LYS A 468 35.80 6.00 11.34
N THR A 469 36.77 6.67 11.98
CA THR A 469 37.20 6.38 13.34
C THR A 469 36.66 7.42 14.31
N TYR A 470 36.43 6.98 15.55
CA TYR A 470 35.84 7.81 16.60
C TYR A 470 36.88 8.00 17.72
N GLY A 471 36.72 9.07 18.50
CA GLY A 471 37.44 9.29 19.74
C GLY A 471 36.63 8.79 20.94
N SER A 472 37.23 8.88 22.12
CA SER A 472 36.59 8.60 23.41
C SER A 472 36.86 9.72 24.41
N GLY A 473 35.88 10.00 25.26
CA GLY A 473 36.04 10.80 26.46
C GLY A 473 36.09 9.91 27.70
N THR A 474 36.56 10.48 28.81
CA THR A 474 36.60 9.78 30.10
C THR A 474 36.21 10.72 31.24
N PHE A 475 35.49 10.19 32.23
CA PHE A 475 35.20 10.85 33.48
C PHE A 475 35.02 9.81 34.58
N THR A 476 34.98 10.26 35.84
CA THR A 476 34.66 9.39 36.96
C THR A 476 33.40 9.88 37.64
N MET A 477 32.42 8.99 37.85
CA MET A 477 31.22 9.27 38.63
C MET A 477 31.51 9.15 40.11
N GLY A 478 31.17 10.19 40.86
CA GLY A 478 31.12 10.16 42.32
C GLY A 478 29.79 9.64 42.85
N PRO A 479 29.71 9.35 44.17
CA PRO A 479 28.42 9.01 44.79
C PRO A 479 27.39 10.12 44.60
N GLY A 480 26.17 9.76 44.17
CA GLY A 480 25.07 10.67 43.88
C GLY A 480 25.08 11.33 42.49
N ASP A 481 26.13 11.07 41.67
CA ASP A 481 26.13 11.52 40.26
C ASP A 481 25.10 10.73 39.45
N LEU A 482 24.45 11.42 38.50
CA LEU A 482 23.45 10.86 37.59
C LEU A 482 23.88 11.07 36.14
N LEU A 483 24.02 9.99 35.39
CA LEU A 483 24.19 10.00 33.95
C LEU A 483 22.81 9.74 33.27
N ALA A 484 22.46 10.56 32.30
CA ALA A 484 21.27 10.40 31.45
C ALA A 484 21.69 10.36 29.98
N LEU A 485 21.32 9.28 29.28
CA LEU A 485 21.40 9.14 27.83
C LEU A 485 19.98 9.12 27.30
N TYR A 486 19.70 9.82 26.20
CA TYR A 486 18.33 10.00 25.71
C TYR A 486 18.30 10.24 24.20
N THR A 487 17.20 9.88 23.54
CA THR A 487 16.96 10.19 22.13
C THR A 487 16.24 11.54 21.97
N ASP A 488 16.29 12.10 20.77
CA ASP A 488 15.76 13.43 20.44
C ASP A 488 14.25 13.57 20.72
N GLY A 489 13.45 12.50 20.59
CA GLY A 489 12.04 12.52 20.94
C GLY A 489 11.71 12.96 22.37
N VAL A 490 12.70 12.97 23.29
CA VAL A 490 12.54 13.57 24.62
C VAL A 490 12.62 15.10 24.55
N THR A 491 13.56 15.65 23.80
CA THR A 491 13.80 17.10 23.69
C THR A 491 12.99 17.77 22.61
N GLU A 492 12.64 17.05 21.53
CA GLU A 492 11.79 17.53 20.43
C GLU A 492 10.28 17.37 20.70
N ALA A 493 9.91 16.91 21.90
CA ALA A 493 8.50 16.89 22.32
C ALA A 493 7.93 18.32 22.23
N ALA A 494 6.99 18.55 21.31
CA ALA A 494 6.45 19.88 21.02
C ALA A 494 5.07 20.11 21.67
N ASN A 495 4.79 21.36 22.05
CA ASN A 495 3.50 21.81 22.52
C ASN A 495 2.58 22.24 21.35
N ALA A 496 1.39 22.75 21.63
CA ALA A 496 0.42 23.18 20.63
C ALA A 496 0.89 24.41 19.81
N GLU A 497 1.86 25.15 20.32
CA GLU A 497 2.50 26.32 19.69
C GLU A 497 3.74 25.92 18.89
N ASP A 498 4.01 24.62 18.73
CA ASP A 498 5.18 24.06 18.03
C ASP A 498 6.52 24.38 18.73
N GLU A 499 6.49 24.67 20.02
CA GLU A 499 7.68 24.89 20.84
C GLU A 499 8.17 23.56 21.39
N GLU A 500 9.46 23.24 21.19
CA GLU A 500 10.09 22.02 21.71
C GLU A 500 10.39 22.10 23.20
N PHE A 501 10.37 20.96 23.89
CA PHE A 501 10.75 20.88 25.31
C PHE A 501 12.18 21.37 25.53
N GLY A 502 13.11 20.91 24.70
CA GLY A 502 14.49 21.38 24.65
C GLY A 502 15.38 20.80 25.75
N THR A 503 16.69 20.89 25.50
CA THR A 503 17.72 20.35 26.42
C THR A 503 17.77 21.09 27.75
N ASP A 504 17.51 22.39 27.78
CA ASP A 504 17.60 23.19 29.01
C ASP A 504 16.53 22.77 30.03
N ARG A 505 15.28 22.54 29.57
CA ARG A 505 14.19 22.02 30.44
C ARG A 505 14.47 20.61 30.91
N LEU A 506 15.06 19.75 30.04
CA LEU A 506 15.47 18.41 30.42
C LEU A 506 16.54 18.44 31.52
N VAL A 507 17.59 19.25 31.36
CA VAL A 507 18.65 19.45 32.37
C VAL A 507 18.04 19.94 33.70
N ALA A 508 17.18 20.93 33.68
CA ALA A 508 16.52 21.45 34.88
C ALA A 508 15.70 20.36 35.59
N ALA A 509 14.91 19.60 34.84
CA ALA A 509 14.13 18.49 35.38
C ALA A 509 15.02 17.38 36.00
N LEU A 510 16.10 16.98 35.31
CA LEU A 510 17.04 15.99 35.83
C LEU A 510 17.72 16.45 37.11
N LYS A 511 18.08 17.73 37.23
CA LYS A 511 18.66 18.29 38.49
C LYS A 511 17.69 18.22 39.64
N ASP A 512 16.46 18.64 39.41
CA ASP A 512 15.42 18.67 40.46
C ASP A 512 15.02 17.25 40.91
N LEU A 513 14.90 16.35 39.96
CA LEU A 513 14.45 14.97 40.19
C LEU A 513 15.58 14.02 40.61
N ARG A 514 16.86 14.40 40.44
CA ARG A 514 18.03 13.57 40.77
C ARG A 514 17.98 12.89 42.13
N PRO A 515 17.53 13.52 43.23
CA PRO A 515 17.52 12.87 44.55
C PRO A 515 16.49 11.74 44.68
N LYS A 516 15.51 11.63 43.75
CA LYS A 516 14.48 10.61 43.81
C LYS A 516 14.96 9.26 43.29
N PRO A 517 14.36 8.12 43.72
CA PRO A 517 14.59 6.83 43.07
C PRO A 517 14.40 6.91 41.55
N LEU A 518 15.21 6.21 40.75
CA LEU A 518 15.13 6.32 39.28
C LEU A 518 13.74 6.04 38.68
N PRO A 519 12.95 5.07 39.20
CA PRO A 519 11.58 4.86 38.69
C PRO A 519 10.64 6.06 38.96
N ASP A 520 10.82 6.77 40.07
CA ASP A 520 10.05 7.98 40.39
C ASP A 520 10.50 9.17 39.54
N LEU A 521 11.82 9.30 39.33
CA LEU A 521 12.42 10.31 38.46
C LEU A 521 11.82 10.16 37.03
N GLU A 522 11.88 8.96 36.47
CA GLU A 522 11.36 8.68 35.12
C GLU A 522 9.87 9.01 35.02
N ARG A 523 9.06 8.56 35.98
CA ARG A 523 7.62 8.81 35.99
C ARG A 523 7.29 10.32 36.05
N GLU A 524 8.00 11.09 36.87
CA GLU A 524 7.78 12.52 37.01
C GLU A 524 8.31 13.30 35.79
N LEU A 525 9.42 12.89 35.19
CA LEU A 525 9.90 13.45 33.94
C LEU A 525 8.90 13.20 32.82
N ALA A 526 8.36 11.98 32.71
CA ALA A 526 7.32 11.66 31.74
C ALA A 526 6.03 12.50 31.96
N ALA A 527 5.64 12.72 33.22
CA ALA A 527 4.51 13.60 33.56
C ALA A 527 4.79 15.07 33.19
N THR A 528 6.03 15.54 33.36
CA THR A 528 6.46 16.90 32.98
C THR A 528 6.39 17.10 31.47
N LEU A 529 6.88 16.13 30.70
CA LEU A 529 6.76 16.12 29.24
C LEU A 529 5.30 16.14 28.77
N LEU A 530 4.45 15.31 29.39
CA LEU A 530 3.03 15.24 29.04
C LEU A 530 2.29 16.55 29.37
N ALA A 531 2.63 17.18 30.47
CA ALA A 531 2.09 18.49 30.85
C ALA A 531 2.54 19.60 29.90
N PHE A 532 3.79 19.56 29.45
CA PHE A 532 4.33 20.51 28.48
C PHE A 532 3.66 20.40 27.10
N THR A 533 3.49 19.17 26.60
CA THR A 533 2.85 18.95 25.29
C THR A 533 1.34 19.26 25.30
N GLY A 534 0.70 19.33 26.46
CA GLY A 534 -0.72 19.63 26.58
C GLY A 534 -1.64 18.65 25.87
N GLY A 535 -1.17 17.42 25.63
CA GLY A 535 -1.90 16.37 24.91
C GLY A 535 -1.60 16.29 23.41
N THR A 536 -0.68 17.12 22.90
CA THR A 536 -0.15 16.96 21.54
C THR A 536 0.55 15.60 21.43
N PRO A 537 0.24 14.79 20.41
CA PRO A 537 0.91 13.51 20.22
C PRO A 537 2.42 13.69 20.02
N PHE A 538 3.20 12.81 20.61
CA PHE A 538 4.65 12.81 20.42
C PHE A 538 5.00 12.45 18.97
N GLY A 539 5.84 13.27 18.35
CA GLY A 539 6.27 13.11 16.96
C GLY A 539 7.28 11.99 16.75
N ASP A 540 8.10 11.67 17.77
CA ASP A 540 9.15 10.67 17.71
C ASP A 540 9.18 9.71 18.89
N ASP A 541 9.95 8.62 18.73
CA ASP A 541 10.23 7.63 19.77
C ASP A 541 10.99 8.28 20.92
N ARG A 542 10.74 7.85 22.13
CA ARG A 542 11.36 8.42 23.32
C ARG A 542 12.08 7.35 24.10
N THR A 543 13.39 7.44 24.13
CA THR A 543 14.25 6.52 24.89
C THR A 543 15.03 7.30 25.92
N LEU A 544 15.08 6.76 27.13
CA LEU A 544 15.83 7.30 28.26
C LEU A 544 16.54 6.17 28.98
N VAL A 545 17.84 6.33 29.18
CA VAL A 545 18.70 5.46 30.01
C VAL A 545 19.30 6.30 31.10
N LEU A 546 19.15 5.86 32.34
CA LEU A 546 19.64 6.52 33.54
C LEU A 546 20.56 5.58 34.29
N LEU A 547 21.70 6.12 34.74
CA LEU A 547 22.62 5.45 35.66
C LEU A 547 22.96 6.40 36.79
N ARG A 548 22.77 5.96 38.04
CA ARG A 548 23.15 6.69 39.23
C ARG A 548 24.12 5.86 40.05
N ARG A 549 25.23 6.48 40.45
CA ARG A 549 26.16 5.90 41.42
C ARG A 549 25.69 6.18 42.85
N GLY A 550 25.55 5.13 43.68
CA GLY A 550 25.15 5.22 45.09
C GLY A 550 26.32 5.52 46.05
#